data_e291f657d4f345739e2793ec8b7047a3
#
_entry.id   e291f657d4f345739e2793ec8b7047a3
#
_cell.length_a   1.000
_cell.length_b   1.000
_cell.length_c   1.000
_cell.angle_alpha   90.00
_cell.angle_beta   90.00
_cell.angle_gamma   90.00
#
_symmetry.space_group_name_H-M   'P 1'
#
loop_
_entity.id
_entity.type
_entity.pdbx_description
1 polymer ?
#
loop_
_entity_poly.entity_id
_entity_poly.type
_entity_poly.pdbx_seq_one_letter_code
_entity_poly.pdbx_strand_id
1 'polypeptide(L)'
;VYTADPNKVKFAKRLKNISYKEMSELSNEGAKVLHNRCVKIAEKFSIPIVTQSTFSSLNNNEIGTKISTEIEDNNIKSIVKKEVSRISIIGNEIINNYEIIEKILKFIHANNIELLNIEIDETKMTLTSKNELNEDLLNGLHQVIFEDSSK
;
A
#
# COMPACT_ATOMS: atom_id res chain seq x y z
N VAL A 1 -2.86 0.06 18.14
CA VAL A 1 -3.27 -0.53 16.85
C VAL A 1 -4.67 -1.13 17.00
N TYR A 2 -5.49 -1.07 15.96
CA TYR A 2 -6.88 -1.53 15.98
C TYR A 2 -7.13 -2.53 14.85
N THR A 3 -8.20 -3.31 15.01
CA THR A 3 -8.64 -4.30 14.00
C THR A 3 -9.17 -3.65 12.72
N ALA A 4 -9.46 -2.37 12.71
CA ALA A 4 -9.79 -1.51 11.58
C ALA A 4 -9.63 -0.04 11.99
N ASP A 5 -9.77 0.90 11.05
CA ASP A 5 -9.81 2.33 11.37
C ASP A 5 -11.02 2.67 12.26
N PRO A 6 -10.82 3.06 13.52
CA PRO A 6 -11.91 3.32 14.46
C PRO A 6 -12.79 4.51 14.05
N ASN A 7 -12.31 5.40 13.17
CA ASN A 7 -13.11 6.51 12.63
C ASN A 7 -14.11 6.04 11.55
N LYS A 8 -13.87 4.87 10.96
CA LYS A 8 -14.68 4.29 9.88
C LYS A 8 -15.47 3.07 10.32
N VAL A 9 -14.97 2.33 11.30
CA VAL A 9 -15.57 1.07 11.75
C VAL A 9 -15.94 1.16 13.22
N LYS A 10 -17.24 1.25 13.49
CA LYS A 10 -17.80 1.48 14.84
C LYS A 10 -17.38 0.42 15.89
N PHE A 11 -17.16 -0.82 15.45
CA PHE A 11 -16.80 -1.93 16.34
C PHE A 11 -15.31 -2.32 16.26
N ALA A 12 -14.47 -1.42 15.75
CA ALA A 12 -13.03 -1.65 15.74
C ALA A 12 -12.51 -1.84 17.17
N LYS A 13 -11.77 -2.94 17.38
CA LYS A 13 -11.21 -3.30 18.69
C LYS A 13 -9.71 -3.05 18.69
N ARG A 14 -9.19 -2.64 19.85
CA ARG A 14 -7.75 -2.50 20.03
C ARG A 14 -7.08 -3.87 20.09
N LEU A 15 -6.00 -4.04 19.36
CA LEU A 15 -5.13 -5.21 19.43
C LEU A 15 -4.23 -5.09 20.66
N LYS A 16 -4.15 -6.14 21.47
CA LYS A 16 -3.20 -6.21 22.58
C LYS A 16 -1.78 -6.46 22.09
N ASN A 17 -1.65 -7.36 21.13
CA ASN A 17 -0.38 -7.77 20.56
C ASN A 17 -0.49 -7.89 19.04
N ILE A 18 0.61 -7.63 18.35
CA ILE A 18 0.77 -7.82 16.90
C ILE A 18 2.24 -8.14 16.60
N SER A 19 2.51 -8.99 15.63
CA SER A 19 3.89 -9.31 15.22
C SER A 19 4.51 -8.16 14.41
N TYR A 20 5.84 -8.12 14.31
CA TYR A 20 6.54 -7.15 13.45
C TYR A 20 6.13 -7.29 11.98
N LYS A 21 5.96 -8.53 11.49
CA LYS A 21 5.54 -8.79 10.11
C LYS A 21 4.15 -8.21 9.84
N GLU A 22 3.17 -8.53 10.68
CA GLU A 22 1.79 -8.02 10.57
C GLU A 22 1.75 -6.48 10.68
N MET A 23 2.53 -5.89 11.60
CA MET A 23 2.60 -4.43 11.75
C MET A 23 3.27 -3.76 10.52
N SER A 24 4.28 -4.43 9.94
CA SER A 24 4.94 -3.97 8.72
C SER A 24 3.95 -3.94 7.54
N GLU A 25 3.14 -5.00 7.36
CA GLU A 25 2.09 -5.04 6.34
C GLU A 25 1.03 -3.96 6.56
N LEU A 26 0.55 -3.78 7.80
CA LEU A 26 -0.39 -2.71 8.12
C LEU A 26 0.18 -1.33 7.78
N SER A 27 1.46 -1.09 8.05
CA SER A 27 2.13 0.17 7.73
C SER A 27 2.27 0.39 6.22
N ASN A 28 2.56 -0.66 5.45
CA ASN A 28 2.65 -0.64 3.99
C ASN A 28 1.29 -0.34 3.35
N GLU A 29 0.22 -0.89 3.91
CA GLU A 29 -1.14 -0.64 3.44
C GLU A 29 -1.71 0.73 3.87
N GLY A 30 -0.92 1.51 4.62
CA GLY A 30 -1.24 2.90 4.92
C GLY A 30 -1.89 3.14 6.28
N ALA A 31 -1.84 2.17 7.18
CA ALA A 31 -2.22 2.40 8.58
C ALA A 31 -1.25 3.41 9.22
N LYS A 32 -1.76 4.59 9.59
CA LYS A 32 -0.97 5.71 10.13
C LYS A 32 -0.67 5.51 11.63
N VAL A 33 0.00 4.43 11.99
CA VAL A 33 0.38 4.13 13.38
C VAL A 33 1.88 4.24 13.58
N LEU A 34 2.65 3.49 12.79
CA LEU A 34 4.11 3.49 12.80
C LEU A 34 4.63 3.53 11.37
N HIS A 35 5.80 4.13 11.19
CA HIS A 35 6.48 4.06 9.90
C HIS A 35 7.15 2.70 9.74
N ASN A 36 7.00 2.07 8.58
CA ASN A 36 7.53 0.72 8.32
C ASN A 36 9.05 0.58 8.63
N ARG A 37 9.86 1.63 8.39
CA ARG A 37 11.29 1.62 8.75
C ARG A 37 11.53 1.41 10.25
N CYS A 38 10.70 2.02 11.11
CA CYS A 38 10.82 1.84 12.57
C CYS A 38 10.53 0.39 12.96
N VAL A 39 9.49 -0.21 12.35
CA VAL A 39 9.12 -1.61 12.59
C VAL A 39 10.24 -2.55 12.17
N LYS A 40 10.81 -2.36 10.96
CA LYS A 40 11.91 -3.19 10.45
C LYS A 40 13.20 -3.06 11.28
N ILE A 41 13.51 -1.87 11.78
CA ILE A 41 14.68 -1.67 12.67
C ILE A 41 14.45 -2.41 13.99
N ALA A 42 13.27 -2.26 14.58
CA ALA A 42 12.93 -2.95 15.84
C ALA A 42 12.96 -4.47 15.68
N GLU A 43 12.42 -5.00 14.58
CA GLU A 43 12.50 -6.42 14.24
C GLU A 43 13.95 -6.91 14.15
N LYS A 44 14.81 -6.19 13.41
CA LYS A 44 16.24 -6.54 13.23
C LYS A 44 16.98 -6.67 14.56
N PHE A 45 16.65 -5.84 15.54
CA PHE A 45 17.30 -5.83 16.86
C PHE A 45 16.46 -6.53 17.94
N SER A 46 15.33 -7.15 17.58
CA SER A 46 14.39 -7.81 18.51
C SER A 46 13.93 -6.90 19.66
N ILE A 47 13.76 -5.60 19.37
CA ILE A 47 13.34 -4.60 20.36
C ILE A 47 11.82 -4.48 20.34
N PRO A 48 11.09 -4.84 21.41
CA PRO A 48 9.64 -4.69 21.43
C PRO A 48 9.22 -3.23 21.41
N ILE A 49 8.18 -2.91 20.62
CA ILE A 49 7.58 -1.58 20.56
C ILE A 49 6.24 -1.63 21.30
N VAL A 50 5.92 -0.59 22.05
CA VAL A 50 4.60 -0.39 22.64
C VAL A 50 4.02 0.92 22.12
N THR A 51 2.83 0.85 21.50
CA THR A 51 2.09 2.03 21.06
C THR A 51 0.97 2.35 22.03
N GLN A 52 0.94 3.56 22.57
CA GLN A 52 -0.09 4.01 23.51
C GLN A 52 -0.73 5.32 23.04
N SER A 53 -1.96 5.59 23.47
CA SER A 53 -2.56 6.91 23.30
C SER A 53 -2.00 7.87 24.35
N THR A 54 -1.64 9.08 23.93
CA THR A 54 -1.20 10.16 24.84
C THR A 54 -2.31 10.62 25.79
N PHE A 55 -3.57 10.33 25.46
CA PHE A 55 -4.74 10.70 26.25
C PHE A 55 -5.23 9.59 27.19
N SER A 56 -4.61 8.41 27.19
CA SER A 56 -4.91 7.40 28.20
C SER A 56 -4.39 7.88 29.54
N SER A 57 -5.31 8.14 30.47
CA SER A 57 -4.96 8.55 31.83
C SER A 57 -4.02 7.51 32.44
N LEU A 58 -3.00 8.01 33.15
CA LEU A 58 -1.98 7.19 33.86
C LEU A 58 -2.55 6.18 34.87
N ASN A 59 -3.85 6.22 35.13
CA ASN A 59 -4.53 5.41 36.14
C ASN A 59 -5.18 4.13 35.62
N ASN A 60 -5.25 3.89 34.30
CA ASN A 60 -5.71 2.63 33.77
C ASN A 60 -4.49 1.83 33.30
N ASN A 61 -4.26 0.66 33.89
CA ASN A 61 -3.29 -0.35 33.45
C ASN A 61 -3.54 -0.86 32.01
N GLU A 62 -4.08 -0.05 31.14
CA GLU A 62 -4.28 -0.35 29.74
C GLU A 62 -2.98 -0.14 28.96
N ILE A 63 -2.15 -1.17 29.00
CA ILE A 63 -1.00 -1.30 28.11
C ILE A 63 -1.52 -1.18 26.68
N GLY A 64 -0.92 -0.31 25.86
CA GLY A 64 -1.29 -0.12 24.45
C GLY A 64 -1.19 -1.39 23.62
N THR A 65 -0.80 -1.29 22.36
CA THR A 65 -0.50 -2.48 21.53
C THR A 65 0.98 -2.78 21.62
N LYS A 66 1.35 -4.01 22.00
CA LYS A 66 2.73 -4.50 21.98
C LYS A 66 3.03 -5.12 20.61
N ILE A 67 4.15 -4.73 20.03
CA ILE A 67 4.68 -5.26 18.78
C ILE A 67 5.96 -6.01 19.11
N SER A 68 6.02 -7.30 18.81
CA SER A 68 7.17 -8.14 19.13
C SER A 68 7.31 -9.31 18.16
N THR A 69 8.36 -10.12 18.31
CA THR A 69 8.50 -11.40 17.64
C THR A 69 7.37 -12.34 18.05
N GLU A 70 6.90 -13.10 17.11
CA GLU A 70 5.87 -14.14 17.13
C GLU A 70 4.86 -14.11 18.28
N ILE A 71 3.66 -13.87 17.88
CA ILE A 71 2.47 -14.26 18.61
C ILE A 71 1.98 -15.49 17.86
N GLU A 72 2.02 -16.63 18.49
CA GLU A 72 1.46 -17.89 17.98
C GLU A 72 -0.08 -17.81 17.94
N ASP A 73 -0.57 -16.99 17.05
CA ASP A 73 -1.98 -16.73 16.89
C ASP A 73 -2.26 -16.53 15.40
N ASN A 74 -2.86 -17.55 14.77
CA ASN A 74 -3.22 -17.57 13.37
C ASN A 74 -4.48 -16.76 13.05
N ASN A 75 -4.94 -15.90 13.96
CA ASN A 75 -6.14 -15.09 13.74
C ASN A 75 -5.85 -13.88 12.84
N ILE A 76 -6.86 -13.49 12.06
CA ILE A 76 -6.84 -12.23 11.31
C ILE A 76 -6.74 -11.05 12.29
N LYS A 77 -5.78 -10.16 12.10
CA LYS A 77 -5.53 -9.03 13.01
C LYS A 77 -6.29 -7.78 12.62
N SER A 78 -6.32 -7.44 11.33
CA SER A 78 -6.89 -6.16 10.91
C SER A 78 -7.41 -6.20 9.48
N ILE A 79 -8.30 -5.23 9.18
CA ILE A 79 -8.81 -4.94 7.84
C ILE A 79 -8.40 -3.50 7.50
N VAL A 80 -7.77 -3.31 6.34
CA VAL A 80 -7.40 -1.99 5.82
C VAL A 80 -8.09 -1.74 4.49
N LYS A 81 -8.74 -0.57 4.36
CA LYS A 81 -9.27 -0.07 3.09
C LYS A 81 -8.30 0.97 2.52
N LYS A 82 -7.88 0.76 1.29
CA LYS A 82 -7.03 1.68 0.53
C LYS A 82 -7.76 2.13 -0.73
N GLU A 83 -7.77 3.41 -0.97
CA GLU A 83 -8.28 3.97 -2.22
C GLU A 83 -7.11 4.16 -3.18
N VAL A 84 -7.23 3.63 -4.37
CA VAL A 84 -6.19 3.67 -5.42
C VAL A 84 -6.84 3.93 -6.77
N SER A 85 -6.10 4.60 -7.65
CA SER A 85 -6.46 4.72 -9.05
C SER A 85 -5.80 3.61 -9.85
N ARG A 86 -6.53 3.04 -10.80
CA ARG A 86 -6.06 1.92 -11.62
C ARG A 86 -6.39 2.14 -13.09
N ILE A 87 -5.38 1.97 -13.94
CA ILE A 87 -5.53 1.95 -15.40
C ILE A 87 -5.10 0.57 -15.89
N SER A 88 -5.88 -0.02 -16.78
CA SER A 88 -5.54 -1.26 -17.47
C SER A 88 -5.45 -1.02 -18.97
N ILE A 89 -4.34 -1.43 -19.56
CA ILE A 89 -4.06 -1.39 -21.00
C ILE A 89 -4.22 -2.81 -21.51
N ILE A 90 -5.08 -3.00 -22.48
CA ILE A 90 -5.46 -4.32 -23.00
C ILE A 90 -4.95 -4.51 -24.42
N GLY A 91 -4.33 -5.63 -24.69
CA GLY A 91 -3.82 -6.01 -26.02
C GLY A 91 -3.25 -7.42 -25.99
N ASN A 92 -3.00 -8.00 -27.17
CA ASN A 92 -2.33 -9.29 -27.26
C ASN A 92 -0.83 -9.11 -27.11
N GLU A 93 -0.17 -10.08 -26.45
CA GLU A 93 1.29 -10.13 -26.29
C GLU A 93 1.92 -8.86 -25.71
N ILE A 94 1.20 -8.17 -24.83
CA ILE A 94 1.71 -6.93 -24.21
C ILE A 94 3.04 -7.18 -23.50
N ILE A 95 3.21 -8.32 -22.83
CA ILE A 95 4.44 -8.66 -22.12
C ILE A 95 5.68 -8.70 -23.03
N ASN A 96 5.50 -8.97 -24.33
CA ASN A 96 6.56 -9.01 -25.33
C ASN A 96 6.68 -7.70 -26.13
N ASN A 97 5.77 -6.76 -25.94
CA ASN A 97 5.79 -5.47 -26.64
C ASN A 97 6.64 -4.43 -25.88
N TYR A 98 7.96 -4.63 -25.91
CA TYR A 98 8.90 -3.78 -25.17
C TYR A 98 8.86 -2.31 -25.60
N GLU A 99 8.55 -2.01 -26.86
CA GLU A 99 8.43 -0.65 -27.35
C GLU A 99 7.28 0.10 -26.68
N ILE A 100 6.11 -0.51 -26.59
CA ILE A 100 4.94 0.07 -25.91
C ILE A 100 5.19 0.20 -24.41
N ILE A 101 5.76 -0.82 -23.79
CA ILE A 101 6.11 -0.77 -22.36
C ILE A 101 7.06 0.37 -22.07
N GLU A 102 8.10 0.56 -22.90
CA GLU A 102 9.06 1.66 -22.75
C GLU A 102 8.38 3.02 -22.88
N LYS A 103 7.51 3.23 -23.90
CA LYS A 103 6.76 4.46 -24.08
C LYS A 103 5.89 4.78 -22.86
N ILE A 104 5.18 3.79 -22.34
CA ILE A 104 4.34 3.93 -21.15
C ILE A 104 5.18 4.32 -19.92
N LEU A 105 6.30 3.65 -19.67
CA LEU A 105 7.17 3.95 -18.55
C LEU A 105 7.80 5.34 -18.65
N LYS A 106 8.21 5.78 -19.84
CA LYS A 106 8.70 7.14 -20.09
C LYS A 106 7.61 8.19 -19.81
N PHE A 107 6.36 7.93 -20.24
CA PHE A 107 5.24 8.81 -19.97
C PHE A 107 4.97 8.93 -18.46
N ILE A 108 4.96 7.82 -17.73
CA ILE A 108 4.78 7.78 -16.27
C ILE A 108 5.86 8.62 -15.59
N HIS A 109 7.13 8.41 -15.97
CA HIS A 109 8.25 9.16 -15.41
C HIS A 109 8.16 10.67 -15.72
N ALA A 110 7.85 11.05 -16.96
CA ALA A 110 7.74 12.45 -17.39
C ALA A 110 6.62 13.21 -16.64
N ASN A 111 5.55 12.52 -16.26
CA ASN A 111 4.43 13.09 -15.51
C ASN A 111 4.54 12.90 -13.98
N ASN A 112 5.67 12.42 -13.47
CA ASN A 112 5.93 12.18 -12.03
C ASN A 112 4.83 11.35 -11.36
N ILE A 113 4.32 10.32 -12.04
CA ILE A 113 3.27 9.45 -11.50
C ILE A 113 3.91 8.44 -10.53
N GLU A 114 3.50 8.49 -9.26
CA GLU A 114 3.92 7.52 -8.25
C GLU A 114 3.11 6.23 -8.37
N LEU A 115 3.73 5.20 -8.92
CA LEU A 115 3.11 3.88 -8.99
C LEU A 115 3.29 3.11 -7.68
N LEU A 116 2.22 2.43 -7.27
CA LEU A 116 2.24 1.44 -6.20
C LEU A 116 2.56 0.05 -6.73
N ASN A 117 2.06 -0.25 -7.93
CA ASN A 117 2.26 -1.55 -8.56
C ASN A 117 2.14 -1.46 -10.08
N ILE A 118 2.88 -2.32 -10.77
CA ILE A 118 2.76 -2.61 -12.20
C ILE A 118 2.58 -4.11 -12.33
N GLU A 119 1.51 -4.53 -12.96
CA GLU A 119 1.25 -5.94 -13.31
C GLU A 119 1.24 -6.05 -14.83
N ILE A 120 1.99 -6.99 -15.37
CA ILE A 120 2.02 -7.25 -16.81
C ILE A 120 1.80 -8.76 -17.01
N ASP A 121 0.81 -9.08 -17.81
CA ASP A 121 0.58 -10.44 -18.30
C ASP A 121 0.48 -10.44 -19.84
N GLU A 122 0.12 -11.57 -20.42
CA GLU A 122 0.08 -11.75 -21.87
C GLU A 122 -0.85 -10.77 -22.58
N THR A 123 -1.99 -10.44 -21.94
CA THR A 123 -3.06 -9.65 -22.57
C THR A 123 -3.35 -8.32 -21.88
N LYS A 124 -2.64 -8.01 -20.80
CA LYS A 124 -2.97 -6.85 -19.99
C LYS A 124 -1.73 -6.29 -19.27
N MET A 125 -1.61 -4.96 -19.26
CA MET A 125 -0.73 -4.22 -18.38
C MET A 125 -1.58 -3.34 -17.46
N THR A 126 -1.39 -3.47 -16.15
CA THR A 126 -2.13 -2.71 -15.15
C THR A 126 -1.18 -1.80 -14.36
N LEU A 127 -1.54 -0.54 -14.29
CA LEU A 127 -0.86 0.49 -13.52
C LEU A 127 -1.73 0.85 -12.32
N THR A 128 -1.20 0.76 -11.11
CA THR A 128 -1.90 1.16 -9.89
C THR A 128 -1.14 2.31 -9.24
N SER A 129 -1.84 3.40 -8.94
CA SER A 129 -1.30 4.58 -8.28
C SER A 129 -2.08 4.93 -7.02
N LYS A 130 -1.41 5.54 -6.05
CA LYS A 130 -2.05 6.14 -4.88
C LYS A 130 -2.74 7.45 -5.23
N ASN A 131 -2.17 8.19 -6.18
CA ASN A 131 -2.71 9.47 -6.63
C ASN A 131 -3.79 9.22 -7.69
N GLU A 132 -4.71 10.18 -7.80
CA GLU A 132 -5.72 10.14 -8.85
C GLU A 132 -5.05 10.22 -10.23
N LEU A 133 -5.39 9.27 -11.09
CA LEU A 133 -5.02 9.28 -12.51
C LEU A 133 -6.17 9.95 -13.26
N ASN A 134 -6.09 11.27 -13.41
CA ASN A 134 -7.14 12.10 -13.99
C ASN A 134 -7.29 11.89 -15.51
N GLU A 135 -8.30 12.54 -16.10
CA GLU A 135 -8.61 12.43 -17.52
C GLU A 135 -7.49 12.95 -18.42
N ASP A 136 -6.75 13.98 -18.00
CA ASP A 136 -5.62 14.52 -18.78
C ASP A 136 -4.48 13.51 -18.90
N LEU A 137 -4.17 12.82 -17.82
CA LEU A 137 -3.18 11.73 -17.84
C LEU A 137 -3.65 10.56 -18.70
N LEU A 138 -4.93 10.23 -18.64
CA LEU A 138 -5.51 9.16 -19.47
C LEU A 138 -5.44 9.53 -20.96
N ASN A 139 -5.77 10.76 -21.31
CA ASN A 139 -5.68 11.27 -22.69
C ASN A 139 -4.22 11.27 -23.18
N GLY A 140 -3.28 11.74 -22.37
CA GLY A 140 -1.85 11.73 -22.71
C GLY A 140 -1.32 10.31 -22.90
N LEU A 141 -1.70 9.38 -22.04
CA LEU A 141 -1.31 7.97 -22.18
C LEU A 141 -1.91 7.35 -23.47
N HIS A 142 -3.15 7.70 -23.80
CA HIS A 142 -3.80 7.26 -25.04
C HIS A 142 -3.03 7.75 -26.27
N GLN A 143 -2.63 9.03 -26.31
CA GLN A 143 -1.83 9.58 -27.42
C GLN A 143 -0.51 8.81 -27.59
N VAL A 144 0.21 8.58 -26.51
CA VAL A 144 1.50 7.85 -26.52
C VAL A 144 1.34 6.44 -27.10
N ILE A 145 0.24 5.75 -26.78
CA ILE A 145 0.01 4.38 -27.20
C ILE A 145 -0.50 4.29 -28.64
N PHE A 146 -1.40 5.20 -29.05
CA PHE A 146 -2.16 5.02 -30.30
C PHE A 146 -1.82 6.04 -31.40
N GLU A 147 -1.28 7.21 -31.08
CA GLU A 147 -1.03 8.26 -32.05
C GLU A 147 0.44 8.33 -32.52
N ASP A 148 1.40 7.97 -31.68
CA ASP A 148 2.83 7.89 -32.06
C ASP A 148 3.17 6.67 -32.96
N SER A 149 2.20 5.83 -33.27
CA SER A 149 2.39 4.66 -34.15
C SER A 149 2.24 5.00 -35.64
N SER A 150 2.15 6.28 -36.00
CA SER A 150 1.92 6.76 -37.40
C SER A 150 3.16 7.40 -37.99
N LYS A 151 4.35 6.75 -37.83
CA LYS A 151 5.55 7.11 -38.65
C LYS A 151 6.31 5.85 -39.03
#